data_3a4d615851fa694b06593ddd5a2aea3e
#
_entry.id   3a4d615851fa694b06593ddd5a2aea3e
#
_cell.length_a   1.000
_cell.length_b   1.000
_cell.length_c   1.000
_cell.angle_alpha   90.00
_cell.angle_beta   90.00
_cell.angle_gamma   90.00
#
_symmetry.space_group_name_H-M   'P 1'
#
loop_
_entity.id
_entity.type
_entity.pdbx_description
1 polymer ?
#
loop_
_entity_poly.entity_id
_entity_poly.type
_entity_poly.pdbx_seq_one_letter_code
_entity_poly.pdbx_strand_id
1 'polypeptide(L)'
;MLEKYFGHGLSADVIFSKGAGGFHCMITVHVHRNLELQASDEQGDAHVALDQAAEKLAKRLRRYKRKLNDHRGLAEQAEVRAARAMVLEAPAEDADEDSASDAEDAGAFATIVAEKQTEIQKLTISQAVARLDLSGLNALLFESDGRVNLVYRRNDGNIGWIDPGQ
;
A
#
# COMPACT_ATOMS: atom_id res chain seq x y z
N MET A 1 19.06 -0.95 -10.87
CA MET A 1 18.78 -2.06 -9.94
C MET A 1 17.34 -2.63 -10.12
N LEU A 2 16.32 -1.79 -10.15
CA LEU A 2 14.90 -2.19 -10.25
C LEU A 2 14.52 -2.77 -11.62
N GLU A 3 15.09 -2.28 -12.70
CA GLU A 3 14.87 -2.78 -14.08
C GLU A 3 15.09 -4.29 -14.24
N LYS A 4 16.02 -4.86 -13.46
CA LYS A 4 16.29 -6.29 -13.43
C LYS A 4 15.08 -7.14 -12.96
N TYR A 5 14.16 -6.53 -12.23
CA TYR A 5 13.00 -7.23 -11.64
C TYR A 5 11.71 -7.02 -12.42
N PHE A 6 11.54 -5.87 -13.09
CA PHE A 6 10.26 -5.45 -13.67
C PHE A 6 10.33 -5.04 -15.15
N GLY A 7 11.52 -5.04 -15.76
CA GLY A 7 11.70 -4.57 -17.14
C GLY A 7 11.54 -3.06 -17.29
N HIS A 8 11.09 -2.62 -18.47
CA HIS A 8 10.92 -1.21 -18.77
C HIS A 8 9.58 -0.65 -18.25
N GLY A 9 9.54 0.66 -17.97
CA GLY A 9 8.31 1.37 -17.60
C GLY A 9 8.12 1.54 -16.09
N LEU A 10 9.21 1.64 -15.33
CA LEU A 10 9.21 2.02 -13.93
C LEU A 10 9.36 3.53 -13.79
N SER A 11 8.59 4.14 -12.90
CA SER A 11 8.90 5.45 -12.35
C SER A 11 9.24 5.32 -10.87
N ALA A 12 10.14 6.16 -10.41
CA ALA A 12 10.54 6.19 -9.01
C ALA A 12 10.63 7.64 -8.55
N ASP A 13 9.96 7.93 -7.45
CA ASP A 13 10.03 9.22 -6.77
C ASP A 13 10.88 9.08 -5.52
N VAL A 14 11.79 10.01 -5.31
CA VAL A 14 12.64 10.07 -4.12
C VAL A 14 12.40 11.40 -3.43
N ILE A 15 11.94 11.34 -2.20
CA ILE A 15 11.62 12.51 -1.39
C ILE A 15 12.58 12.54 -0.21
N PHE A 16 13.26 13.68 -0.03
CA PHE A 16 14.06 13.96 1.14
C PHE A 16 13.38 15.00 2.02
N SER A 17 13.36 14.74 3.32
CA SER A 17 12.99 15.72 4.33
C SER A 17 14.04 15.77 5.43
N LYS A 18 14.23 16.94 6.05
CA LYS A 18 15.16 17.12 7.15
C LYS A 18 14.35 17.25 8.45
N GLY A 19 14.59 16.35 9.38
CA GLY A 19 14.00 16.34 10.72
C GLY A 19 15.04 16.55 11.82
N ALA A 20 14.59 16.45 13.06
CA ALA A 20 15.46 16.57 14.22
C ALA A 20 16.50 15.44 14.32
N GLY A 21 16.18 14.25 13.79
CA GLY A 21 17.06 13.06 13.77
C GLY A 21 18.00 12.98 12.57
N GLY A 22 17.92 13.91 11.61
CA GLY A 22 18.74 13.89 10.40
C GLY A 22 17.94 14.04 9.11
N PHE A 23 18.33 13.27 8.10
CA PHE A 23 17.70 13.26 6.78
C PHE A 23 16.83 12.01 6.64
N HIS A 24 15.53 12.21 6.46
CA HIS A 24 14.59 11.17 6.10
C HIS A 24 14.51 11.06 4.58
N CYS A 25 14.74 9.87 4.05
CA CYS A 25 14.60 9.56 2.63
C CYS A 25 13.45 8.59 2.44
N MET A 26 12.52 8.93 1.56
CA MET A 26 11.43 8.04 1.13
C MET A 26 11.56 7.77 -0.36
N ILE A 27 11.59 6.50 -0.74
CA ILE A 27 11.61 6.03 -2.13
C ILE A 27 10.27 5.39 -2.42
N THR A 28 9.56 5.90 -3.42
CA THR A 28 8.32 5.32 -3.96
C THR A 28 8.57 4.87 -5.38
N VAL A 29 8.33 3.61 -5.69
CA VAL A 29 8.49 3.03 -7.03
C VAL A 29 7.13 2.59 -7.54
N HIS A 30 6.70 3.16 -8.65
CA HIS A 30 5.49 2.79 -9.35
C HIS A 30 5.80 1.71 -10.40
N VAL A 31 5.20 0.56 -10.23
CA VAL A 31 5.33 -0.58 -11.14
C VAL A 31 4.03 -0.72 -11.94
N HIS A 32 4.10 -1.27 -13.15
CA HIS A 32 2.92 -1.55 -13.94
C HIS A 32 1.84 -2.30 -13.13
N ARG A 33 0.56 -2.06 -13.44
CA ARG A 33 -0.62 -2.69 -12.86
C ARG A 33 -0.85 -2.33 -11.37
N ASN A 34 -0.79 -1.05 -11.04
CA ASN A 34 -1.17 -0.56 -9.71
C ASN A 34 -0.33 -1.14 -8.55
N LEU A 35 0.91 -1.51 -8.79
CA LEU A 35 1.83 -1.93 -7.75
C LEU A 35 2.75 -0.76 -7.41
N GLU A 36 2.61 -0.26 -6.20
CA GLU A 36 3.48 0.76 -5.62
C GLU A 36 4.36 0.13 -4.55
N LEU A 37 5.64 0.43 -4.60
CA LEU A 37 6.64 -0.03 -3.66
C LEU A 37 7.19 1.15 -2.90
N GLN A 38 7.13 1.12 -1.58
CA GLN A 38 7.63 2.21 -0.75
C GLN A 38 8.64 1.69 0.26
N ALA A 39 9.73 2.43 0.43
CA ALA A 39 10.68 2.21 1.50
C ALA A 39 11.24 3.54 1.99
N SER A 40 11.51 3.65 3.28
CA SER A 40 12.09 4.84 3.87
C SER A 40 13.17 4.50 4.90
N ASP A 41 14.08 5.46 5.11
CA ASP A 41 15.08 5.43 6.17
C ASP A 41 15.41 6.85 6.63
N GLU A 42 15.89 6.97 7.87
CA GLU A 42 16.35 8.22 8.46
C GLU A 42 17.77 8.06 8.98
N GLN A 43 18.69 8.94 8.54
CA GLN A 43 20.12 8.90 8.86
C GLN A 43 20.68 10.32 9.00
N GLY A 44 21.84 10.43 9.66
CA GLY A 44 22.54 11.71 9.79
C GLY A 44 23.03 12.29 8.47
N ASP A 45 23.16 11.47 7.42
CA ASP A 45 23.56 11.85 6.07
C ASP A 45 22.52 11.43 5.04
N ALA A 46 22.23 12.32 4.06
CA ALA A 46 21.20 12.10 3.06
C ALA A 46 21.52 10.94 2.09
N HIS A 47 22.79 10.76 1.71
CA HIS A 47 23.21 9.67 0.84
C HIS A 47 23.10 8.33 1.56
N VAL A 48 23.47 8.29 2.84
CA VAL A 48 23.33 7.09 3.67
C VAL A 48 21.86 6.72 3.83
N ALA A 49 20.98 7.70 4.06
CA ALA A 49 19.52 7.49 4.13
C ALA A 49 18.97 6.89 2.83
N LEU A 50 19.42 7.40 1.68
CA LEU A 50 19.05 6.88 0.35
C LEU A 50 19.51 5.43 0.17
N ASP A 51 20.77 5.13 0.48
CA ASP A 51 21.34 3.80 0.31
C ASP A 51 20.61 2.77 1.19
N GLN A 52 20.31 3.12 2.44
CA GLN A 52 19.56 2.25 3.36
C GLN A 52 18.10 2.04 2.90
N ALA A 53 17.42 3.08 2.45
CA ALA A 53 16.07 2.97 1.90
C ALA A 53 16.07 2.07 0.65
N ALA A 54 17.04 2.25 -0.26
CA ALA A 54 17.21 1.44 -1.46
C ALA A 54 17.52 -0.03 -1.13
N GLU A 55 18.33 -0.30 -0.11
CA GLU A 55 18.62 -1.66 0.34
C GLU A 55 17.37 -2.34 0.93
N LYS A 56 16.57 -1.63 1.75
CA LYS A 56 15.29 -2.13 2.26
C LYS A 56 14.36 -2.51 1.12
N LEU A 57 14.23 -1.65 0.10
CA LEU A 57 13.43 -1.91 -1.10
C LEU A 57 13.92 -3.16 -1.84
N ALA A 58 15.22 -3.29 -2.04
CA ALA A 58 15.84 -4.44 -2.71
C ALA A 58 15.62 -5.75 -1.94
N LYS A 59 15.64 -5.74 -0.61
CA LYS A 59 15.33 -6.91 0.24
C LYS A 59 13.87 -7.35 0.07
N ARG A 60 12.93 -6.39 0.05
CA ARG A 60 11.50 -6.67 -0.19
C ARG A 60 11.27 -7.28 -1.57
N LEU A 61 11.90 -6.72 -2.61
CA LEU A 61 11.82 -7.23 -3.99
C LEU A 61 12.35 -8.66 -4.15
N ARG A 62 13.48 -8.98 -3.52
CA ARG A 62 14.05 -10.33 -3.55
C ARG A 62 13.12 -11.35 -2.90
N ARG A 63 12.49 -10.99 -1.77
CA ARG A 63 11.51 -11.84 -1.08
C ARG A 63 10.28 -12.08 -1.96
N TYR A 64 9.78 -11.03 -2.59
CA TYR A 64 8.63 -11.11 -3.48
C TYR A 64 8.90 -12.00 -4.70
N LYS A 65 10.02 -11.80 -5.39
CA LYS A 65 10.40 -12.63 -6.54
C LYS A 65 10.51 -14.11 -6.19
N ARG A 66 11.03 -14.43 -5.00
CA ARG A 66 11.10 -15.81 -4.53
C ARG A 66 9.70 -16.39 -4.34
N LYS A 67 8.80 -15.67 -3.67
CA LYS A 67 7.39 -16.08 -3.49
C LYS A 67 6.65 -16.22 -4.81
N LEU A 68 6.87 -15.32 -5.79
CA LEU A 68 6.28 -15.44 -7.13
C LEU A 68 6.79 -16.66 -7.89
N ASN A 69 8.08 -16.99 -7.78
CA ASN A 69 8.64 -18.17 -8.45
C ASN A 69 8.11 -19.47 -7.87
N ASP A 70 7.83 -19.50 -6.56
CA ASP A 70 7.22 -20.67 -5.90
C ASP A 70 5.77 -20.91 -6.37
N HIS A 71 5.10 -19.86 -6.92
CA HIS A 71 3.72 -19.89 -7.39
C HIS A 71 3.59 -19.70 -8.92
N ARG A 72 4.58 -20.06 -9.71
CA ARG A 72 4.75 -19.75 -11.14
C ARG A 72 3.72 -20.35 -12.11
N GLY A 73 2.50 -20.65 -11.69
CA GLY A 73 1.44 -21.15 -12.59
C GLY A 73 0.33 -20.16 -12.92
N LEU A 74 0.20 -19.01 -12.22
CA LEU A 74 -1.02 -18.18 -12.26
C LEU A 74 -0.80 -16.67 -12.43
N ALA A 75 0.43 -16.17 -12.55
CA ALA A 75 0.71 -14.73 -12.45
C ALA A 75 0.58 -13.94 -13.77
N GLU A 76 0.35 -14.57 -14.91
CA GLU A 76 0.44 -13.88 -16.21
C GLU A 76 -0.88 -13.30 -16.75
N GLN A 77 -2.02 -13.61 -16.14
CA GLN A 77 -3.32 -13.05 -16.52
C GLN A 77 -4.16 -12.75 -15.26
N ALA A 78 -3.73 -11.79 -14.45
CA ALA A 78 -4.59 -11.33 -13.39
C ALA A 78 -5.78 -10.59 -14.02
N GLU A 79 -6.94 -11.23 -14.07
CA GLU A 79 -8.20 -10.55 -14.29
C GLU A 79 -8.34 -9.45 -13.26
N VAL A 80 -8.72 -8.24 -13.70
CA VAL A 80 -8.91 -7.09 -12.84
C VAL A 80 -10.38 -6.68 -12.86
N ARG A 81 -10.89 -6.35 -11.70
CA ARG A 81 -12.22 -5.77 -11.54
C ARG A 81 -12.07 -4.27 -11.28
N ALA A 82 -12.70 -3.44 -12.11
CA ALA A 82 -12.72 -2.01 -11.88
C ALA A 82 -13.46 -1.67 -10.58
N ALA A 83 -12.91 -0.79 -9.79
CA ALA A 83 -13.48 -0.27 -8.56
C ALA A 83 -13.21 1.23 -8.43
N ARG A 84 -13.96 1.91 -7.55
CA ARG A 84 -13.73 3.31 -7.21
C ARG A 84 -13.16 3.39 -5.80
N ALA A 85 -12.11 4.16 -5.62
CA ALA A 85 -11.57 4.52 -4.33
C ALA A 85 -11.93 5.97 -4.04
N MET A 86 -12.50 6.23 -2.88
CA MET A 86 -12.83 7.58 -2.42
C MET A 86 -11.87 7.95 -1.29
N VAL A 87 -11.34 9.16 -1.34
CA VAL A 87 -10.57 9.75 -0.25
C VAL A 87 -11.54 10.59 0.56
N LEU A 88 -11.65 10.27 1.83
CA LEU A 88 -12.49 10.98 2.79
C LEU A 88 -11.62 11.92 3.61
N GLU A 89 -12.19 13.06 3.98
CA GLU A 89 -11.54 13.97 4.91
C GLU A 89 -11.42 13.30 6.28
N ALA A 90 -10.23 13.39 6.88
CA ALA A 90 -10.04 12.90 8.23
C ALA A 90 -10.74 13.85 9.22
N PRO A 91 -11.36 13.33 10.30
CA PRO A 91 -11.86 14.20 11.36
C PRO A 91 -10.74 15.08 11.89
N ALA A 92 -11.01 16.37 12.10
CA ALA A 92 -10.06 17.28 12.72
C ALA A 92 -9.78 16.81 14.17
N GLU A 93 -8.49 16.69 14.53
CA GLU A 93 -8.09 16.24 15.88
C GLU A 93 -8.43 17.28 16.97
N ASP A 94 -8.77 18.53 16.59
CA ASP A 94 -9.04 19.67 17.50
C ASP A 94 -10.52 20.14 17.44
N ALA A 95 -11.49 19.26 17.23
CA ALA A 95 -12.87 19.65 17.48
C ALA A 95 -13.11 19.76 18.98
N ASP A 96 -12.97 20.99 19.51
CA ASP A 96 -13.35 21.33 20.88
C ASP A 96 -14.75 20.77 21.19
N GLU A 97 -14.87 20.03 22.29
CA GLU A 97 -16.10 19.34 22.74
C GLU A 97 -17.27 20.29 23.08
N ASP A 98 -17.10 21.60 22.88
CA ASP A 98 -18.07 22.64 23.30
C ASP A 98 -19.10 23.03 22.21
N SER A 99 -19.12 22.36 21.05
CA SER A 99 -20.11 22.61 19.97
C SER A 99 -21.21 21.56 19.85
N ALA A 100 -21.50 20.83 20.91
CA ALA A 100 -22.63 19.90 20.94
C ALA A 100 -23.93 20.65 21.27
N SER A 101 -24.45 21.46 20.34
CA SER A 101 -25.81 21.94 20.39
C SER A 101 -26.49 21.83 19.03
N ASP A 102 -27.50 20.97 18.99
CA ASP A 102 -28.56 20.96 17.99
C ASP A 102 -28.24 20.49 16.56
N ALA A 103 -27.70 19.26 16.41
CA ALA A 103 -27.84 18.53 15.16
C ALA A 103 -28.36 17.11 15.44
N GLU A 104 -29.63 17.03 15.79
CA GLU A 104 -30.35 15.77 15.68
C GLU A 104 -30.33 15.34 14.20
N ASP A 105 -29.76 14.11 13.95
CA ASP A 105 -30.00 13.27 12.79
C ASP A 105 -29.43 13.66 11.41
N ALA A 106 -28.34 14.39 11.32
CA ALA A 106 -27.51 14.39 10.13
C ALA A 106 -26.25 13.57 10.44
N GLY A 107 -26.30 12.25 10.15
CA GLY A 107 -25.11 11.41 10.23
C GLY A 107 -23.94 12.14 9.59
N ALA A 108 -22.85 12.39 10.32
CA ALA A 108 -21.66 13.06 9.83
C ALA A 108 -21.08 12.24 8.68
N PHE A 109 -21.57 12.51 7.46
CA PHE A 109 -21.02 11.89 6.25
C PHE A 109 -19.62 12.45 6.05
N ALA A 110 -18.62 11.56 6.10
CA ALA A 110 -17.26 11.95 5.79
C ALA A 110 -17.23 12.62 4.40
N THR A 111 -16.71 13.84 4.33
CA THR A 111 -16.62 14.60 3.08
C THR A 111 -15.70 13.90 2.10
N ILE A 112 -16.18 13.61 0.89
CA ILE A 112 -15.34 13.04 -0.18
C ILE A 112 -14.49 14.17 -0.75
N VAL A 113 -13.17 14.10 -0.54
CA VAL A 113 -12.22 15.08 -1.05
C VAL A 113 -11.61 14.68 -2.40
N ALA A 114 -11.59 13.39 -2.72
CA ALA A 114 -11.14 12.90 -4.03
C ALA A 114 -11.79 11.56 -4.38
N GLU A 115 -11.94 11.32 -5.69
CA GLU A 115 -12.35 10.03 -6.26
C GLU A 115 -11.25 9.54 -7.22
N LYS A 116 -10.85 8.28 -7.10
CA LYS A 116 -9.84 7.66 -7.94
C LYS A 116 -10.35 6.31 -8.46
N GLN A 117 -10.13 6.04 -9.73
CA GLN A 117 -10.32 4.68 -10.26
C GLN A 117 -9.22 3.77 -9.72
N THR A 118 -9.60 2.59 -9.27
CA THR A 118 -8.69 1.55 -8.80
C THR A 118 -9.11 0.19 -9.36
N GLU A 119 -8.26 -0.80 -9.20
CA GLU A 119 -8.49 -2.15 -9.70
C GLU A 119 -8.36 -3.16 -8.56
N ILE A 120 -9.34 -4.04 -8.43
CA ILE A 120 -9.27 -5.21 -7.56
C ILE A 120 -8.74 -6.36 -8.39
N GLN A 121 -7.58 -6.89 -8.02
CA GLN A 121 -6.91 -7.96 -8.74
C GLN A 121 -7.36 -9.33 -8.25
N LYS A 122 -7.45 -10.28 -9.18
CA LYS A 122 -7.68 -11.68 -8.86
C LYS A 122 -6.37 -12.31 -8.39
N LEU A 123 -6.30 -12.65 -7.12
CA LEU A 123 -5.12 -13.15 -6.45
C LEU A 123 -5.48 -14.32 -5.53
N THR A 124 -4.54 -15.24 -5.34
CA THR A 124 -4.62 -16.16 -4.21
C THR A 124 -4.29 -15.43 -2.90
N ILE A 125 -4.70 -15.97 -1.77
CA ILE A 125 -4.39 -15.40 -0.43
C ILE A 125 -2.88 -15.18 -0.28
N SER A 126 -2.05 -16.16 -0.68
CA SER A 126 -0.59 -16.05 -0.60
C SER A 126 -0.02 -14.92 -1.47
N GLN A 127 -0.59 -14.70 -2.66
CA GLN A 127 -0.22 -13.58 -3.53
C GLN A 127 -0.65 -12.24 -2.95
N ALA A 128 -1.86 -12.15 -2.38
CA ALA A 128 -2.36 -10.96 -1.73
C ALA A 128 -1.50 -10.56 -0.52
N VAL A 129 -1.13 -11.53 0.33
CA VAL A 129 -0.21 -11.33 1.46
C VAL A 129 1.17 -10.86 0.97
N ALA A 130 1.72 -11.50 -0.07
CA ALA A 130 3.01 -11.09 -0.63
C ALA A 130 2.97 -9.67 -1.21
N ARG A 131 1.85 -9.29 -1.86
CA ARG A 131 1.64 -7.97 -2.42
C ARG A 131 1.48 -6.91 -1.31
N LEU A 132 0.69 -7.19 -0.27
CA LEU A 132 0.56 -6.34 0.90
C LEU A 132 1.92 -6.05 1.56
N ASP A 133 2.75 -7.09 1.72
CA ASP A 133 4.09 -6.96 2.30
C ASP A 133 5.02 -6.11 1.40
N LEU A 134 4.92 -6.30 0.07
CA LEU A 134 5.72 -5.59 -0.90
C LEU A 134 5.36 -4.11 -1.00
N SER A 135 4.07 -3.80 -1.14
CA SER A 135 3.57 -2.43 -1.31
C SER A 135 3.69 -1.57 -0.05
N GLY A 136 3.86 -2.19 1.12
CA GLY A 136 3.86 -1.45 2.39
C GLY A 136 2.49 -0.97 2.83
N LEU A 137 1.42 -1.35 2.12
CA LEU A 137 0.05 -1.01 2.48
C LEU A 137 -0.36 -1.64 3.81
N ASN A 138 -1.32 -1.03 4.49
CA ASN A 138 -1.91 -1.58 5.71
C ASN A 138 -3.05 -2.56 5.41
N ALA A 139 -3.70 -2.42 4.25
CA ALA A 139 -4.78 -3.29 3.80
C ALA A 139 -4.77 -3.43 2.27
N LEU A 140 -5.25 -4.57 1.76
CA LEU A 140 -5.35 -4.86 0.33
C LEU A 140 -6.63 -5.65 0.06
N LEU A 141 -7.49 -5.11 -0.81
CA LEU A 141 -8.62 -5.82 -1.40
C LEU A 141 -8.15 -6.65 -2.59
N PHE A 142 -8.64 -7.88 -2.69
CA PHE A 142 -8.37 -8.79 -3.81
C PHE A 142 -9.58 -9.67 -4.08
N GLU A 143 -9.68 -10.20 -5.28
CA GLU A 143 -10.69 -11.18 -5.65
C GLU A 143 -10.09 -12.59 -5.61
N SER A 144 -10.77 -13.51 -4.93
CA SER A 144 -10.47 -14.94 -4.95
C SER A 144 -11.79 -15.69 -5.05
N ASP A 145 -11.85 -16.68 -5.93
CA ASP A 145 -13.04 -17.52 -6.14
C ASP A 145 -14.33 -16.71 -6.43
N GLY A 146 -14.19 -15.60 -7.19
CA GLY A 146 -15.29 -14.71 -7.56
C GLY A 146 -15.76 -13.77 -6.45
N ARG A 147 -15.08 -13.72 -5.30
CA ARG A 147 -15.43 -12.91 -4.14
C ARG A 147 -14.33 -11.90 -3.82
N VAL A 148 -14.75 -10.75 -3.33
CA VAL A 148 -13.81 -9.73 -2.84
C VAL A 148 -13.42 -10.06 -1.41
N ASN A 149 -12.14 -10.21 -1.18
CA ASN A 149 -11.52 -10.52 0.10
C ASN A 149 -10.62 -9.36 0.55
N LEU A 150 -10.30 -9.30 1.83
CA LEU A 150 -9.41 -8.32 2.42
C LEU A 150 -8.28 -9.00 3.19
N VAL A 151 -7.04 -8.62 2.93
CA VAL A 151 -5.90 -8.88 3.84
C VAL A 151 -5.43 -7.56 4.45
N TYR A 152 -5.05 -7.58 5.74
CA TYR A 152 -4.65 -6.36 6.46
C TYR A 152 -3.58 -6.66 7.51
N ARG A 153 -2.77 -5.64 7.83
CA ARG A 153 -1.78 -5.72 8.90
C ARG A 153 -2.46 -5.54 10.26
N ARG A 154 -2.18 -6.46 11.15
CA ARG A 154 -2.61 -6.39 12.54
C ARG A 154 -1.55 -5.67 13.39
N ASN A 155 -1.98 -5.08 14.50
CA ASN A 155 -1.07 -4.42 15.44
C ASN A 155 -0.09 -5.38 16.11
N ASP A 156 -0.40 -6.69 16.16
CA ASP A 156 0.47 -7.74 16.68
C ASP A 156 1.56 -8.21 15.68
N GLY A 157 1.65 -7.55 14.50
CA GLY A 157 2.60 -7.89 13.44
C GLY A 157 2.16 -9.02 12.51
N ASN A 158 1.06 -9.68 12.81
CA ASN A 158 0.48 -10.71 11.95
C ASN A 158 -0.36 -10.09 10.82
N ILE A 159 -0.77 -10.92 9.87
CA ILE A 159 -1.68 -10.53 8.79
C ILE A 159 -3.05 -11.17 9.06
N GLY A 160 -4.08 -10.33 9.09
CA GLY A 160 -5.47 -10.75 9.12
C GLY A 160 -6.00 -10.97 7.72
N TRP A 161 -6.92 -11.90 7.56
CA TRP A 161 -7.68 -12.14 6.36
C TRP A 161 -9.17 -12.16 6.68
N ILE A 162 -9.94 -11.43 5.89
CA ILE A 162 -11.40 -11.40 5.95
C ILE A 162 -11.95 -11.96 4.65
N ASP A 163 -12.67 -13.06 4.76
CA ASP A 163 -13.53 -13.61 3.72
C ASP A 163 -14.98 -13.20 4.04
N PRO A 164 -15.69 -12.47 3.17
CA PRO A 164 -17.04 -12.01 3.47
C PRO A 164 -18.08 -13.14 3.57
N GLY A 165 -17.68 -14.38 3.32
CA GLY A 165 -18.60 -15.51 3.41
C GLY A 165 -19.57 -15.61 2.22
N GLN A 166 -20.57 -16.48 2.37
CA GLN A 166 -21.71 -16.58 1.45
C GLN A 166 -22.76 -15.56 1.81
#